data_6d0778434d06c5e0f3e7aa87cb8704f6
#
_entry.id   6d0778434d06c5e0f3e7aa87cb8704f6
#
_cell.length_a   1.000
_cell.length_b   1.000
_cell.length_c   1.000
_cell.angle_alpha   90.00
_cell.angle_beta   90.00
_cell.angle_gamma   90.00
#
_symmetry.space_group_name_H-M   'P 1'
#
loop_
_entity.id
_entity.type
_entity.pdbx_description
1 polymer ?
#
loop_
_entity_poly.entity_id
_entity_poly.type
_entity_poly.pdbx_seq_one_letter_code
_entity_poly.pdbx_strand_id
1 'polypeptide(L)'
;MVEYNINLEDKTILVTGAAGFIGSNLVKRLFHDVQNIKVIGIDSITDYYDVNIKHERLKEIEEIASSQNRETRGGSWTFVHASIADKEAVEKIFTENKIAVVVNLAAQAGVRYSITNPDAYIQSNLIGFYNILEACRHHEVEHLVYASSSSVYGSNKNLWICCGWTTTIISIKTEI
;
A
#
# COMPACT_ATOMS: atom_id res chain seq x y z
N MET A 1 -24.79 7.45 4.11
CA MET A 1 -23.51 6.85 3.64
C MET A 1 -22.71 8.00 3.08
N VAL A 2 -21.58 8.33 3.64
CA VAL A 2 -20.73 9.42 3.11
C VAL A 2 -20.01 8.83 1.92
N GLU A 3 -20.32 9.25 0.72
CA GLU A 3 -19.60 8.89 -0.50
C GLU A 3 -18.29 9.68 -0.54
N TYR A 4 -17.19 8.99 -0.28
CA TYR A 4 -15.84 9.54 -0.44
C TYR A 4 -15.37 9.29 -1.88
N ASN A 5 -15.79 10.15 -2.80
CA ASN A 5 -15.28 10.13 -4.17
C ASN A 5 -14.01 10.98 -4.26
N ILE A 6 -12.85 10.32 -4.21
CA ILE A 6 -11.57 10.97 -4.51
C ILE A 6 -11.26 10.75 -5.97
N ASN A 7 -11.10 11.83 -6.72
CA ASN A 7 -10.54 11.74 -8.05
C ASN A 7 -9.06 11.40 -7.97
N LEU A 8 -8.65 10.30 -8.60
CA LEU A 8 -7.26 9.81 -8.61
C LEU A 8 -6.47 10.26 -9.84
N GLU A 9 -7.12 10.89 -10.82
CA GLU A 9 -6.47 11.41 -12.02
C GLU A 9 -5.45 12.50 -11.64
N ASP A 10 -4.33 12.53 -12.33
CA ASP A 10 -3.21 13.46 -12.11
C ASP A 10 -2.58 13.40 -10.70
N LYS A 11 -2.87 12.35 -9.91
CA LYS A 11 -2.35 12.23 -8.56
C LYS A 11 -1.17 11.27 -8.45
N THR A 12 -0.34 11.51 -7.43
CA THR A 12 0.69 10.58 -7.01
C THR A 12 0.15 9.71 -5.88
N ILE A 13 0.23 8.39 -6.06
CA ILE A 13 -0.24 7.39 -5.09
C ILE A 13 0.95 6.57 -4.62
N LEU A 14 1.12 6.46 -3.30
CA LEU A 14 2.04 5.52 -2.69
C LEU A 14 1.30 4.23 -2.33
N VAL A 15 1.80 3.10 -2.83
CA VAL A 15 1.31 1.76 -2.44
C VAL A 15 2.42 1.03 -1.70
N THR A 16 2.21 0.73 -0.43
CA THR A 16 3.14 -0.10 0.34
C THR A 16 2.77 -1.58 0.22
N GLY A 17 3.75 -2.47 0.27
CA GLY A 17 3.53 -3.88 -0.03
C GLY A 17 3.22 -4.13 -1.52
N ALA A 18 3.78 -3.31 -2.39
CA ALA A 18 3.46 -3.28 -3.82
C ALA A 18 3.82 -4.57 -4.58
N ALA A 19 4.80 -5.34 -4.11
CA ALA A 19 5.16 -6.64 -4.67
C ALA A 19 4.31 -7.80 -4.09
N GLY A 20 3.47 -7.51 -3.08
CA GLY A 20 2.53 -8.47 -2.51
C GLY A 20 1.38 -8.80 -3.45
N PHE A 21 0.58 -9.83 -3.10
CA PHE A 21 -0.55 -10.26 -3.94
C PHE A 21 -1.59 -9.15 -4.13
N ILE A 22 -2.03 -8.51 -3.04
CA ILE A 22 -3.04 -7.44 -3.12
C ILE A 22 -2.44 -6.18 -3.74
N GLY A 23 -1.24 -5.77 -3.29
CA GLY A 23 -0.59 -4.54 -3.75
C GLY A 23 -0.31 -4.54 -5.24
N SER A 24 0.25 -5.62 -5.78
CA SER A 24 0.54 -5.73 -7.21
C SER A 24 -0.71 -5.68 -8.09
N ASN A 25 -1.80 -6.36 -7.66
CA ASN A 25 -3.06 -6.32 -8.39
C ASN A 25 -3.74 -4.95 -8.30
N LEU A 26 -3.64 -4.27 -7.16
CA LEU A 26 -4.11 -2.89 -7.04
C LEU A 26 -3.36 -1.95 -7.99
N VAL A 27 -2.03 -2.01 -8.02
CA VAL A 27 -1.22 -1.17 -8.92
C VAL A 27 -1.58 -1.40 -10.38
N LYS A 28 -1.70 -2.66 -10.81
CA LYS A 28 -2.14 -3.01 -12.17
C LYS A 28 -3.52 -2.43 -12.48
N ARG A 29 -4.45 -2.51 -11.52
CA ARG A 29 -5.79 -1.97 -11.67
C ARG A 29 -5.82 -0.44 -11.76
N LEU A 30 -4.99 0.25 -10.96
CA LEU A 30 -4.85 1.71 -11.02
C LEU A 30 -4.38 2.16 -12.41
N PHE A 31 -3.39 1.51 -13.00
CA PHE A 31 -2.95 1.82 -14.37
C PHE A 31 -4.01 1.53 -15.43
N HIS A 32 -4.87 0.54 -15.20
CA HIS A 32 -5.94 0.23 -16.12
C HIS A 32 -7.10 1.24 -16.08
N ASP A 33 -7.49 1.69 -14.88
CA ASP A 33 -8.72 2.45 -14.67
C ASP A 33 -8.51 3.97 -14.59
N VAL A 34 -7.31 4.42 -14.18
CA VAL A 34 -7.03 5.85 -13.90
C VAL A 34 -6.06 6.42 -14.91
N GLN A 35 -6.39 7.62 -15.42
CA GLN A 35 -5.55 8.32 -16.37
C GLN A 35 -4.50 9.18 -15.65
N ASN A 36 -3.33 9.32 -16.28
CA ASN A 36 -2.24 10.20 -15.85
C ASN A 36 -1.80 10.02 -14.39
N ILE A 37 -1.86 8.77 -13.91
CA ILE A 37 -1.56 8.44 -12.51
C ILE A 37 -0.05 8.20 -12.31
N LYS A 38 0.53 8.78 -11.26
CA LYS A 38 1.86 8.41 -10.79
C LYS A 38 1.75 7.44 -9.63
N VAL A 39 2.29 6.24 -9.78
CA VAL A 39 2.29 5.23 -8.72
C VAL A 39 3.71 4.98 -8.24
N ILE A 40 3.92 5.09 -6.94
CA ILE A 40 5.15 4.73 -6.26
C ILE A 40 4.86 3.48 -5.43
N GLY A 41 5.59 2.41 -5.68
CA GLY A 41 5.49 1.18 -4.89
C GLY A 41 6.69 1.04 -3.96
N ILE A 42 6.47 0.67 -2.71
CA ILE A 42 7.52 0.28 -1.76
C ILE A 42 7.26 -1.14 -1.27
N ASP A 43 8.29 -1.98 -1.27
CA ASP A 43 8.26 -3.34 -0.71
C ASP A 43 9.67 -3.75 -0.29
N SER A 44 9.77 -4.46 0.81
CA SER A 44 11.05 -4.97 1.34
C SER A 44 11.50 -6.29 0.71
N ILE A 45 10.67 -6.88 -0.17
CA ILE A 45 10.94 -8.15 -0.87
C ILE A 45 11.43 -9.25 0.10
N THR A 46 10.74 -9.38 1.25
CA THR A 46 11.08 -10.42 2.24
C THR A 46 10.92 -11.82 1.64
N ASP A 47 11.72 -12.76 2.13
CA ASP A 47 11.71 -14.18 1.75
C ASP A 47 10.67 -15.03 2.52
N TYR A 48 9.66 -14.39 3.11
CA TYR A 48 8.56 -15.08 3.80
C TYR A 48 7.84 -16.11 2.90
N TYR A 49 7.84 -15.87 1.60
CA TYR A 49 7.48 -16.80 0.54
C TYR A 49 8.38 -16.57 -0.69
N ASP A 50 8.26 -17.40 -1.71
CA ASP A 50 9.13 -17.35 -2.90
C ASP A 50 9.25 -15.92 -3.48
N VAL A 51 10.48 -15.40 -3.41
CA VAL A 51 10.83 -14.05 -3.86
C VAL A 51 10.66 -13.89 -5.38
N ASN A 52 10.79 -14.96 -6.15
CA ASN A 52 10.60 -14.91 -7.60
C ASN A 52 9.19 -14.46 -7.97
N ILE A 53 8.19 -14.89 -7.22
CA ILE A 53 6.79 -14.46 -7.42
C ILE A 53 6.65 -12.93 -7.26
N LYS A 54 7.39 -12.33 -6.32
CA LYS A 54 7.39 -10.88 -6.13
C LYS A 54 8.04 -10.16 -7.32
N HIS A 55 9.16 -10.67 -7.81
CA HIS A 55 9.84 -10.11 -8.97
C HIS A 55 9.00 -10.24 -10.25
N GLU A 56 8.32 -11.36 -10.47
CA GLU A 56 7.41 -11.53 -11.59
C GLU A 56 6.27 -10.50 -11.56
N ARG A 57 5.67 -10.27 -10.39
CA ARG A 57 4.62 -9.24 -10.22
C ARG A 57 5.12 -7.83 -10.52
N LEU A 58 6.32 -7.48 -10.06
CA LEU A 58 6.93 -6.18 -10.37
C LEU A 58 7.20 -6.02 -11.87
N LYS A 59 7.67 -7.07 -12.53
CA LYS A 59 7.88 -7.09 -13.98
C LYS A 59 6.55 -6.88 -14.74
N GLU A 60 5.48 -7.56 -14.35
CA GLU A 60 4.14 -7.35 -14.93
C GLU A 60 3.68 -5.89 -14.79
N ILE A 61 3.90 -5.26 -13.61
CA ILE A 61 3.56 -3.85 -13.38
C ILE A 61 4.37 -2.96 -14.33
N GLU A 62 5.67 -3.19 -14.46
CA GLU A 62 6.56 -2.44 -15.34
C GLU A 62 6.11 -2.51 -16.80
N GLU A 63 5.75 -3.70 -17.27
CA GLU A 63 5.24 -3.93 -18.62
C GLU A 63 3.93 -3.15 -18.86
N ILE A 64 3.00 -3.19 -17.90
CA ILE A 64 1.72 -2.46 -17.99
C ILE A 64 1.98 -0.95 -17.98
N ALA A 65 2.77 -0.43 -17.05
CA ALA A 65 3.09 1.00 -16.96
C ALA A 65 3.77 1.51 -18.23
N SER A 66 4.68 0.73 -18.81
CA SER A 66 5.38 1.06 -20.05
C SER A 66 4.45 1.05 -21.27
N SER A 67 3.47 0.15 -21.33
CA SER A 67 2.49 0.08 -22.41
C SER A 67 1.49 1.23 -22.35
N GLN A 68 1.03 1.61 -21.15
CA GLN A 68 0.11 2.73 -20.93
C GLN A 68 0.72 4.07 -21.37
N ASN A 69 2.02 4.26 -21.18
CA ASN A 69 2.71 5.46 -21.66
C ASN A 69 2.70 5.62 -23.20
N ARG A 70 2.52 4.52 -23.94
CA ARG A 70 2.42 4.55 -25.42
C ARG A 70 1.04 4.93 -25.94
N GLU A 71 -0.02 4.74 -25.13
CA GLU A 71 -1.42 4.95 -25.52
C GLU A 71 -2.01 6.26 -24.98
N THR A 72 -1.20 7.27 -24.65
CA THR A 72 -1.65 8.62 -24.21
C THR A 72 -2.34 8.69 -22.85
N ARG A 73 -2.32 7.64 -22.04
CA ARG A 73 -2.90 7.70 -20.68
C ARG A 73 -1.99 8.36 -19.64
N GLY A 74 -0.70 8.56 -19.97
CA GLY A 74 0.23 9.37 -19.18
C GLY A 74 0.41 8.89 -17.75
N GLY A 75 0.89 7.69 -17.51
CA GLY A 75 1.18 7.20 -16.15
C GLY A 75 2.67 7.02 -15.91
N SER A 76 3.11 6.97 -14.65
CA SER A 76 4.48 6.60 -14.30
C SER A 76 4.52 5.64 -13.12
N TRP A 77 5.46 4.69 -13.20
CA TRP A 77 5.75 3.73 -12.15
C TRP A 77 7.14 3.95 -11.60
N THR A 78 7.26 3.92 -10.28
CA THR A 78 8.55 3.91 -9.59
C THR A 78 8.49 2.87 -8.48
N PHE A 79 9.46 1.96 -8.44
CA PHE A 79 9.58 0.99 -7.37
C PHE A 79 10.74 1.34 -6.44
N VAL A 80 10.49 1.32 -5.14
CA VAL A 80 11.48 1.52 -4.09
C VAL A 80 11.62 0.23 -3.30
N HIS A 81 12.80 -0.39 -3.38
CA HIS A 81 13.13 -1.57 -2.59
C HIS A 81 13.58 -1.11 -1.19
N ALA A 82 12.66 -1.02 -0.26
CA ALA A 82 12.92 -0.65 1.13
C ALA A 82 11.83 -1.17 2.07
N SER A 83 12.12 -1.21 3.36
CA SER A 83 11.14 -1.49 4.40
C SER A 83 10.42 -0.20 4.81
N ILE A 84 9.12 -0.28 5.08
CA ILE A 84 8.39 0.84 5.71
C ILE A 84 8.86 1.12 7.14
N ALA A 85 9.57 0.17 7.78
CA ALA A 85 10.24 0.39 9.07
C ALA A 85 11.49 1.28 8.97
N ASP A 86 12.04 1.43 7.76
CA ASP A 86 13.12 2.38 7.49
C ASP A 86 12.53 3.78 7.35
N LYS A 87 12.65 4.55 8.42
CA LYS A 87 12.12 5.91 8.50
C LYS A 87 12.74 6.85 7.47
N GLU A 88 14.04 6.72 7.20
CA GLU A 88 14.75 7.59 6.27
C GLU A 88 14.29 7.32 4.83
N ALA A 89 14.13 6.04 4.47
CA ALA A 89 13.61 5.67 3.17
C ALA A 89 12.16 6.15 2.95
N VAL A 90 11.30 6.03 3.97
CA VAL A 90 9.93 6.54 3.92
C VAL A 90 9.94 8.06 3.75
N GLU A 91 10.66 8.79 4.61
CA GLU A 91 10.72 10.25 4.58
C GLU A 91 11.26 10.77 3.24
N LYS A 92 12.25 10.10 2.66
CA LYS A 92 12.78 10.43 1.35
C LYS A 92 11.71 10.34 0.26
N ILE A 93 10.90 9.26 0.26
CA ILE A 93 9.82 9.09 -0.71
C ILE A 93 8.84 10.26 -0.65
N PHE A 94 8.42 10.68 0.54
CA PHE A 94 7.48 11.77 0.72
C PHE A 94 8.08 13.15 0.39
N THR A 95 9.35 13.36 0.72
CA THR A 95 10.06 14.62 0.42
C THR A 95 10.27 14.82 -1.08
N GLU A 96 10.62 13.75 -1.81
CA GLU A 96 10.89 13.81 -3.24
C GLU A 96 9.61 13.81 -4.09
N ASN A 97 8.46 13.47 -3.49
CA ASN A 97 7.22 13.32 -4.24
C ASN A 97 6.04 13.94 -3.48
N LYS A 98 5.22 14.72 -4.19
CA LYS A 98 3.97 15.21 -3.64
C LYS A 98 2.92 14.09 -3.66
N ILE A 99 2.90 13.26 -2.60
CA ILE A 99 1.98 12.13 -2.48
C ILE A 99 0.61 12.64 -2.03
N ALA A 100 -0.40 12.38 -2.84
CA ALA A 100 -1.78 12.75 -2.52
C ALA A 100 -2.52 11.62 -1.78
N VAL A 101 -2.26 10.36 -2.17
CA VAL A 101 -2.95 9.21 -1.60
C VAL A 101 -1.94 8.15 -1.18
N VAL A 102 -2.16 7.55 -0.02
CA VAL A 102 -1.37 6.40 0.47
C VAL A 102 -2.29 5.19 0.63
N VAL A 103 -1.87 4.05 0.07
CA VAL A 103 -2.51 2.75 0.31
C VAL A 103 -1.51 1.85 1.03
N ASN A 104 -1.68 1.70 2.34
CA ASN A 104 -0.79 0.90 3.17
C ASN A 104 -1.26 -0.55 3.27
N LEU A 105 -0.59 -1.42 2.50
CA LEU A 105 -0.82 -2.87 2.47
C LEU A 105 0.38 -3.66 2.99
N ALA A 106 1.52 -3.00 3.23
CA ALA A 106 2.69 -3.64 3.80
C ALA A 106 2.41 -4.06 5.24
N ALA A 107 2.49 -5.33 5.48
CA ALA A 107 2.35 -5.92 6.80
C ALA A 107 3.00 -7.31 6.84
N GLN A 108 3.52 -7.71 7.99
CA GLN A 108 3.81 -9.11 8.24
C GLN A 108 2.52 -9.82 8.63
N ALA A 109 2.15 -10.85 7.87
CA ALA A 109 0.97 -11.68 8.10
C ALA A 109 1.35 -13.09 8.55
N GLY A 110 0.35 -13.86 9.05
CA GLY A 110 0.52 -15.26 9.42
C GLY A 110 0.67 -15.49 10.94
N VAL A 111 -0.41 -15.91 11.61
CA VAL A 111 -0.46 -16.07 13.07
C VAL A 111 0.66 -16.99 13.62
N ARG A 112 0.96 -18.09 12.94
CA ARG A 112 1.99 -19.03 13.42
C ARG A 112 3.39 -18.43 13.38
N TYR A 113 3.69 -17.65 12.36
CA TYR A 113 5.00 -17.01 12.22
C TYR A 113 5.25 -15.96 13.32
N SER A 114 4.21 -15.33 13.87
CA SER A 114 4.37 -14.38 14.98
C SER A 114 4.86 -15.03 16.28
N ILE A 115 4.70 -16.33 16.44
CA ILE A 115 5.21 -17.08 17.59
C ILE A 115 6.73 -17.29 17.48
N THR A 116 7.23 -17.53 16.28
CA THR A 116 8.65 -17.83 16.02
C THR A 116 9.47 -16.58 15.70
N ASN A 117 8.84 -15.55 15.14
CA ASN A 117 9.52 -14.30 14.77
C ASN A 117 8.60 -13.08 15.07
N PRO A 118 8.39 -12.73 16.36
CA PRO A 118 7.55 -11.59 16.75
C PRO A 118 8.14 -10.24 16.30
N ASP A 119 9.48 -10.13 16.20
CA ASP A 119 10.14 -8.88 15.81
C ASP A 119 9.75 -8.43 14.40
N ALA A 120 9.53 -9.36 13.48
CA ALA A 120 9.05 -9.04 12.13
C ALA A 120 7.69 -8.30 12.16
N TYR A 121 6.82 -8.66 13.12
CA TYR A 121 5.52 -8.00 13.30
C TYR A 121 5.65 -6.62 13.93
N ILE A 122 6.53 -6.47 14.92
CA ILE A 122 6.80 -5.18 15.54
C ILE A 122 7.37 -4.23 14.50
N GLN A 123 8.38 -4.65 13.75
CA GLN A 123 9.02 -3.82 12.74
C GLN A 123 8.03 -3.43 11.64
N SER A 124 7.31 -4.35 11.06
CA SER A 124 6.43 -4.07 9.93
C SER A 124 5.12 -3.42 10.37
N ASN A 125 4.43 -4.00 11.36
CA ASN A 125 3.03 -3.64 11.66
C ASN A 125 2.90 -2.52 12.69
N LEU A 126 3.93 -2.26 13.51
CA LEU A 126 3.95 -1.15 14.46
C LEU A 126 4.86 -0.03 13.98
N ILE A 127 6.16 -0.27 13.89
CA ILE A 127 7.13 0.77 13.52
C ILE A 127 6.89 1.25 12.09
N GLY A 128 6.74 0.33 11.15
CA GLY A 128 6.49 0.68 9.75
C GLY A 128 5.19 1.44 9.55
N PHE A 129 4.10 0.98 10.18
CA PHE A 129 2.83 1.69 10.09
C PHE A 129 2.89 3.08 10.75
N TYR A 130 3.57 3.19 11.90
CA TYR A 130 3.82 4.48 12.55
C TYR A 130 4.57 5.46 11.62
N ASN A 131 5.62 5.00 10.94
CA ASN A 131 6.36 5.84 10.00
C ASN A 131 5.47 6.34 8.87
N ILE A 132 4.59 5.51 8.33
CA ILE A 132 3.61 5.90 7.30
C ILE A 132 2.64 6.95 7.84
N LEU A 133 2.09 6.76 9.06
CA LEU A 133 1.18 7.73 9.68
C LEU A 133 1.84 9.09 9.88
N GLU A 134 3.08 9.10 10.42
CA GLU A 134 3.83 10.34 10.63
C GLU A 134 4.16 11.05 9.31
N ALA A 135 4.58 10.30 8.30
CA ALA A 135 4.83 10.86 6.98
C ALA A 135 3.55 11.45 6.36
N CYS A 136 2.41 10.76 6.46
CA CYS A 136 1.13 11.30 6.00
C CYS A 136 0.76 12.60 6.73
N ARG A 137 1.00 12.68 8.05
CA ARG A 137 0.70 13.86 8.87
C ARG A 137 1.58 15.05 8.50
N HIS A 138 2.84 14.81 8.15
CA HIS A 138 3.81 15.89 7.87
C HIS A 138 3.80 16.38 6.42
N HIS A 139 3.29 15.57 5.48
CA HIS A 139 3.35 15.88 4.05
C HIS A 139 1.98 16.10 3.40
N GLU A 140 0.96 16.50 4.18
CA GLU A 140 -0.36 16.91 3.70
C GLU A 140 -1.02 15.89 2.77
N VAL A 141 -0.94 14.60 3.10
CA VAL A 141 -1.59 13.53 2.35
C VAL A 141 -3.11 13.71 2.44
N GLU A 142 -3.79 13.74 1.32
CA GLU A 142 -5.25 13.94 1.26
C GLU A 142 -6.03 12.72 1.77
N HIS A 143 -5.49 11.52 1.56
CA HIS A 143 -6.19 10.30 1.90
C HIS A 143 -5.25 9.14 2.22
N LEU A 144 -5.52 8.47 3.33
CA LEU A 144 -4.84 7.24 3.74
C LEU A 144 -5.85 6.09 3.78
N VAL A 145 -5.55 5.04 3.03
CA VAL A 145 -6.25 3.75 3.09
C VAL A 145 -5.30 2.72 3.67
N TYR A 146 -5.71 1.94 4.63
CA TYR A 146 -4.88 0.87 5.16
C TYR A 146 -5.65 -0.41 5.45
N ALA A 147 -4.98 -1.53 5.28
CA ALA A 147 -5.50 -2.83 5.65
C ALA A 147 -5.32 -3.04 7.16
N SER A 148 -6.41 -3.32 7.85
CA SER A 148 -6.42 -3.69 9.27
C SER A 148 -6.83 -5.15 9.44
N SER A 149 -6.80 -5.64 10.67
CA SER A 149 -7.24 -7.01 11.00
C SER A 149 -8.71 -7.04 11.39
N SER A 150 -9.42 -8.10 11.00
CA SER A 150 -10.76 -8.38 11.52
C SER A 150 -10.78 -8.58 13.04
N SER A 151 -9.64 -8.84 13.66
CA SER A 151 -9.49 -8.96 15.11
C SER A 151 -9.86 -7.69 15.88
N VAL A 152 -9.86 -6.52 15.21
CA VAL A 152 -10.31 -5.25 15.83
C VAL A 152 -11.78 -5.28 16.26
N TYR A 153 -12.57 -6.15 15.68
CA TYR A 153 -13.99 -6.31 16.02
C TYR A 153 -14.23 -7.25 17.20
N GLY A 154 -13.22 -7.99 17.63
CA GLY A 154 -13.31 -8.95 18.75
C GLY A 154 -14.35 -10.05 18.49
N SER A 155 -15.14 -10.36 19.49
CA SER A 155 -16.21 -11.37 19.44
C SER A 155 -17.60 -10.80 19.12
N ASN A 156 -17.68 -9.62 18.51
CA ASN A 156 -18.95 -8.98 18.18
C ASN A 156 -19.73 -9.79 17.13
N LYS A 157 -20.88 -10.34 17.55
CA LYS A 157 -21.72 -11.21 16.71
C LYS A 157 -22.62 -10.44 15.72
N ASN A 158 -22.73 -9.12 15.86
CA ASN A 158 -23.62 -8.28 15.06
C ASN A 158 -22.93 -7.62 13.86
N LEU A 159 -21.67 -7.95 13.61
CA LEU A 159 -20.95 -7.45 12.45
C LEU A 159 -21.26 -8.32 11.24
N TRP A 160 -21.92 -7.72 10.26
CA TRP A 160 -21.95 -8.24 8.89
C TRP A 160 -20.54 -8.11 8.31
N ILE A 161 -19.74 -9.17 8.48
CA ILE A 161 -18.47 -9.28 7.76
C ILE A 161 -18.87 -9.54 6.31
N CYS A 162 -18.97 -8.48 5.53
CA CYS A 162 -19.08 -8.61 4.09
C CYS A 162 -17.85 -9.35 3.58
N CYS A 163 -18.09 -10.57 3.07
CA CYS A 163 -17.11 -11.40 2.37
C CYS A 163 -16.03 -12.01 3.28
N GLY A 164 -16.17 -13.21 3.70
CA GLY A 164 -15.26 -14.22 4.24
C GLY A 164 -13.74 -14.05 4.29
N TRP A 165 -13.21 -12.82 4.21
CA TRP A 165 -11.81 -12.47 4.27
C TRP A 165 -11.51 -11.67 5.53
N THR A 166 -10.46 -12.04 6.21
CA THR A 166 -10.06 -11.54 7.53
C THR A 166 -9.39 -10.17 7.52
N THR A 167 -9.46 -9.42 6.44
CA THR A 167 -8.83 -8.10 6.31
C THR A 167 -9.89 -7.01 6.25
N THR A 168 -9.78 -6.03 7.14
CA THR A 168 -10.61 -4.83 7.14
C THR A 168 -9.83 -3.70 6.49
N ILE A 169 -10.44 -3.06 5.50
CA ILE A 169 -9.86 -1.85 4.88
C ILE A 169 -10.47 -0.65 5.59
N ILE A 170 -9.63 0.19 6.16
CA ILE A 170 -10.01 1.44 6.82
C ILE A 170 -9.51 2.59 5.94
N SER A 171 -10.40 3.53 5.67
CA SER A 171 -10.15 4.70 4.86
C SER A 171 -10.29 5.94 5.75
N ILE A 172 -9.26 6.77 5.79
CA ILE A 172 -9.22 8.01 6.56
C ILE A 172 -8.96 9.15 5.59
N LYS A 173 -9.88 10.13 5.58
CA LYS A 173 -9.60 11.42 4.97
C LYS A 173 -8.84 12.27 5.99
N THR A 174 -7.66 12.72 5.64
CA THR A 174 -6.91 13.64 6.48
C THR A 174 -7.48 15.04 6.26
N GLU A 175 -8.32 15.50 7.21
CA GLU A 175 -8.66 16.92 7.32
C GLU A 175 -7.67 17.53 8.32
N ILE A 176 -6.69 18.26 7.81
CA ILE A 176 -5.79 19.10 8.58
C ILE A 176 -6.24 20.53 8.42
#